data_bca34d77362af5590a97d5c478609448
#
_entry.id   bca34d77362af5590a97d5c478609448
#
_cell.length_a   1.000
_cell.length_b   1.000
_cell.length_c   1.000
_cell.angle_alpha   90.00
_cell.angle_beta   90.00
_cell.angle_gamma   90.00
#
_symmetry.space_group_name_H-M   'P 1'
#
loop_
_entity.id
_entity.type
_entity.pdbx_description
1 polymer ?
#
loop_
_entity_poly.entity_id
_entity_poly.type
_entity_poly.pdbx_seq_one_letter_code
_entity_poly.pdbx_strand_id
1 'polypeptide(L)'
;MKKIFLVSSFLAIIAGLLLAGSGVWGIAFTYKNVARENITTPDDASIPGVAVRGPRTIKAQADIIRVHTLSMTGGKTFAELPRQIPKLDAEGKPILGEDGKPAMIANTARDIWITATTLITALNLGIIAYAFAGLTL
;
A
#
# COMPACT_ATOMS: atom_id res chain seq x y z
N MET A 1 -20.67 47.14 -11.16
CA MET A 1 -19.51 46.55 -10.39
C MET A 1 -19.97 45.92 -9.07
N LYS A 2 -20.65 46.61 -8.14
CA LYS A 2 -21.08 46.04 -6.83
C LYS A 2 -21.86 44.70 -6.91
N LYS A 3 -22.79 44.55 -7.87
CA LYS A 3 -23.56 43.31 -8.03
C LYS A 3 -22.70 42.12 -8.47
N ILE A 4 -21.70 42.35 -9.33
CA ILE A 4 -20.77 41.30 -9.78
C ILE A 4 -19.92 40.79 -8.62
N PHE A 5 -19.38 41.68 -7.78
CA PHE A 5 -18.63 41.31 -6.59
C PHE A 5 -19.50 40.53 -5.60
N LEU A 6 -20.73 40.91 -5.39
CA LEU A 6 -21.63 40.21 -4.48
C LEU A 6 -21.95 38.78 -4.99
N VAL A 7 -22.23 38.62 -6.28
CA VAL A 7 -22.49 37.31 -6.89
C VAL A 7 -21.22 36.42 -6.82
N SER A 8 -20.07 36.96 -7.19
CA SER A 8 -18.80 36.19 -7.15
C SER A 8 -18.43 35.78 -5.72
N SER A 9 -18.62 36.64 -4.72
CA SER A 9 -18.40 36.31 -3.32
C SER A 9 -19.33 35.22 -2.82
N PHE A 10 -20.61 35.25 -3.20
CA PHE A 10 -21.58 34.22 -2.84
C PHE A 10 -21.23 32.87 -3.45
N LEU A 11 -20.85 32.85 -4.74
CA LEU A 11 -20.39 31.64 -5.42
C LEU A 11 -19.10 31.07 -4.78
N ALA A 12 -18.16 31.93 -4.40
CA ALA A 12 -16.94 31.51 -3.74
C ALA A 12 -17.22 30.85 -2.37
N ILE A 13 -18.16 31.42 -1.59
CA ILE A 13 -18.58 30.85 -0.31
C ILE A 13 -19.19 29.46 -0.52
N ILE A 14 -20.12 29.34 -1.49
CA ILE A 14 -20.75 28.03 -1.80
C ILE A 14 -19.67 27.01 -2.21
N ALA A 15 -18.77 27.39 -3.11
CA ALA A 15 -17.69 26.51 -3.54
C ALA A 15 -16.80 26.09 -2.36
N GLY A 16 -16.44 27.03 -1.48
CA GLY A 16 -15.67 26.74 -0.27
C GLY A 16 -16.37 25.75 0.67
N LEU A 17 -17.68 25.94 0.89
CA LEU A 17 -18.47 25.02 1.73
C LEU A 17 -18.56 23.61 1.11
N LEU A 18 -18.75 23.51 -0.21
CA LEU A 18 -18.77 22.24 -0.91
C LEU A 18 -17.41 21.52 -0.83
N LEU A 19 -16.32 22.25 -1.01
CA LEU A 19 -14.95 21.71 -0.86
C LEU A 19 -14.71 21.21 0.56
N ALA A 20 -14.99 22.03 1.57
CA ALA A 20 -14.82 21.64 2.97
C ALA A 20 -15.69 20.42 3.32
N GLY A 21 -16.94 20.39 2.89
CA GLY A 21 -17.84 19.24 3.09
C GLY A 21 -17.30 17.97 2.43
N SER A 22 -16.76 18.07 1.21
CA SER A 22 -16.13 16.93 0.51
C SER A 22 -14.87 16.45 1.23
N GLY A 23 -14.07 17.36 1.80
CA GLY A 23 -12.89 17.01 2.60
C GLY A 23 -13.24 16.22 3.84
N VAL A 24 -14.20 16.71 4.62
CA VAL A 24 -14.69 15.99 5.82
C VAL A 24 -15.20 14.59 5.45
N TRP A 25 -16.00 14.51 4.40
CA TRP A 25 -16.52 13.23 3.91
C TRP A 25 -15.40 12.30 3.45
N GLY A 26 -14.43 12.82 2.70
CA GLY A 26 -13.26 12.05 2.20
C GLY A 26 -12.42 11.47 3.34
N ILE A 27 -12.16 12.26 4.38
CA ILE A 27 -11.45 11.78 5.59
C ILE A 27 -12.24 10.67 6.27
N ALA A 28 -13.54 10.88 6.51
CA ALA A 28 -14.40 9.91 7.18
C ALA A 28 -14.54 8.62 6.37
N PHE A 29 -14.69 8.73 5.04
CA PHE A 29 -14.74 7.60 4.12
C PHE A 29 -13.44 6.79 4.15
N THR A 30 -12.29 7.44 4.02
CA THR A 30 -10.98 6.78 4.05
C THR A 30 -10.75 6.10 5.40
N TYR A 31 -11.03 6.80 6.51
CA TYR A 31 -10.91 6.23 7.85
C TYR A 31 -11.75 4.94 7.99
N LYS A 32 -13.02 4.97 7.59
CA LYS A 32 -13.92 3.80 7.70
C LYS A 32 -13.43 2.63 6.84
N ASN A 33 -12.95 2.90 5.63
CA ASN A 33 -12.44 1.85 4.75
C ASN A 33 -11.17 1.20 5.31
N VAL A 34 -10.21 1.99 5.79
CA VAL A 34 -9.01 1.46 6.43
C VAL A 34 -9.35 0.72 7.73
N ALA A 35 -10.28 1.27 8.50
CA ALA A 35 -10.68 0.71 9.80
C ALA A 35 -11.30 -0.68 9.69
N ARG A 36 -12.09 -0.95 8.66
CA ARG A 36 -12.77 -2.25 8.50
C ARG A 36 -11.81 -3.39 8.16
N GLU A 37 -10.61 -3.10 7.66
CA GLU A 37 -9.59 -4.12 7.40
C GLU A 37 -9.00 -4.69 8.71
N ASN A 38 -9.27 -4.04 9.84
CA ASN A 38 -8.88 -4.46 11.19
C ASN A 38 -7.40 -4.79 11.36
N ILE A 39 -6.54 -4.08 10.65
CA ILE A 39 -5.09 -4.26 10.67
C ILE A 39 -4.52 -3.63 11.93
N THR A 40 -3.61 -4.34 12.60
CA THR A 40 -2.76 -3.83 13.69
C THR A 40 -1.30 -3.92 13.25
N THR A 41 -0.52 -2.88 13.48
CA THR A 41 0.91 -2.89 13.17
C THR A 41 1.64 -3.94 14.03
N PRO A 42 2.59 -4.72 13.46
CA PRO A 42 3.35 -5.69 14.24
C PRO A 42 4.35 -5.00 15.19
N ASP A 43 4.90 -5.78 16.13
CA ASP A 43 5.76 -5.26 17.19
C ASP A 43 7.07 -4.65 16.70
N ASP A 44 7.54 -5.07 15.53
CA ASP A 44 8.75 -4.57 14.88
C ASP A 44 8.51 -3.42 13.90
N ALA A 45 7.27 -2.92 13.80
CA ALA A 45 6.95 -1.73 13.04
C ALA A 45 7.45 -0.45 13.74
N SER A 46 7.63 0.63 12.99
CA SER A 46 8.00 1.95 13.55
C SER A 46 6.95 2.53 14.52
N ILE A 47 5.72 2.05 14.47
CA ILE A 47 4.63 2.32 15.41
C ILE A 47 4.01 0.96 15.76
N PRO A 48 4.49 0.27 16.81
CA PRO A 48 4.08 -1.10 17.10
C PRO A 48 2.72 -1.19 17.80
N GLY A 49 2.00 -2.30 17.59
CA GLY A 49 0.80 -2.68 18.34
C GLY A 49 -0.39 -1.73 18.20
N VAL A 50 -0.42 -0.88 17.16
CA VAL A 50 -1.45 0.16 16.99
C VAL A 50 -2.35 -0.17 15.80
N ALA A 51 -3.66 0.03 15.98
CA ALA A 51 -4.62 -0.13 14.89
C ALA A 51 -4.33 0.86 13.74
N VAL A 52 -4.29 0.33 12.53
CA VAL A 52 -4.05 1.12 11.31
C VAL A 52 -5.32 1.90 10.97
N ARG A 53 -5.26 3.23 11.10
CA ARG A 53 -6.43 4.12 10.91
C ARG A 53 -6.12 5.37 10.10
N GLY A 54 -4.99 6.00 10.34
CA GLY A 54 -4.61 7.27 9.74
C GLY A 54 -3.26 7.23 9.04
N PRO A 55 -2.83 8.31 8.37
CA PRO A 55 -1.66 8.32 7.49
C PRO A 55 -0.38 7.77 8.13
N ARG A 56 -0.13 8.09 9.40
CA ARG A 56 1.09 7.65 10.11
C ARG A 56 1.12 6.15 10.34
N THR A 57 0.01 5.55 10.80
CA THR A 57 -0.09 4.12 11.05
C THR A 57 -0.17 3.33 9.75
N ILE A 58 -0.80 3.88 8.70
CA ILE A 58 -0.79 3.33 7.34
C ILE A 58 0.65 3.28 6.80
N LYS A 59 1.42 4.37 6.98
CA LYS A 59 2.83 4.41 6.55
C LYS A 59 3.67 3.37 7.28
N ALA A 60 3.54 3.28 8.60
CA ALA A 60 4.24 2.29 9.41
C ALA A 60 3.95 0.85 8.94
N GLN A 61 2.67 0.55 8.61
CA GLN A 61 2.27 -0.75 8.09
C GLN A 61 2.85 -1.02 6.69
N ALA A 62 2.84 -0.04 5.80
CA ALA A 62 3.39 -0.18 4.45
C ALA A 62 4.91 -0.44 4.50
N ASP A 63 5.63 0.28 5.36
CA ASP A 63 7.07 0.14 5.51
C ASP A 63 7.47 -1.23 6.06
N ILE A 64 6.78 -1.72 7.09
CA ILE A 64 7.11 -3.03 7.68
C ILE A 64 6.79 -4.18 6.73
N ILE A 65 5.72 -4.10 5.91
CA ILE A 65 5.46 -5.09 4.86
C ILE A 65 6.65 -5.17 3.90
N ARG A 66 7.22 -4.04 3.50
CA ARG A 66 8.40 -4.01 2.64
C ARG A 66 9.62 -4.66 3.31
N VAL A 67 9.87 -4.37 4.58
CA VAL A 67 10.99 -4.93 5.36
C VAL A 67 10.86 -6.45 5.45
N HIS A 68 9.68 -6.95 5.82
CA HIS A 68 9.41 -8.39 5.90
C HIS A 68 9.58 -9.07 4.53
N THR A 69 9.06 -8.44 3.46
CA THR A 69 9.20 -8.98 2.10
C THR A 69 10.66 -9.09 1.68
N LEU A 70 11.48 -8.08 1.93
CA LEU A 70 12.92 -8.12 1.67
C LEU A 70 13.59 -9.24 2.46
N SER A 71 13.26 -9.40 3.73
CA SER A 71 13.78 -10.48 4.56
C SER A 71 13.42 -11.86 3.99
N MET A 72 12.15 -12.07 3.60
CA MET A 72 11.68 -13.34 3.04
C MET A 72 12.27 -13.66 1.66
N THR A 73 12.76 -12.66 0.93
CA THR A 73 13.30 -12.80 -0.42
C THR A 73 14.83 -12.67 -0.47
N GLY A 74 15.51 -12.82 0.68
CA GLY A 74 16.96 -12.74 0.79
C GLY A 74 17.54 -11.38 0.41
N GLY A 75 16.82 -10.30 0.75
CA GLY A 75 17.21 -8.92 0.44
C GLY A 75 16.98 -8.49 -1.01
N LYS A 76 16.40 -9.37 -1.84
CA LYS A 76 16.19 -9.11 -3.28
C LYS A 76 14.81 -8.51 -3.52
N THR A 77 14.77 -7.50 -4.39
CA THR A 77 13.52 -6.93 -4.91
C THR A 77 12.92 -7.80 -6.02
N PHE A 78 11.67 -7.53 -6.41
CA PHE A 78 11.01 -8.25 -7.49
C PHE A 78 11.81 -8.29 -8.80
N ALA A 79 12.47 -7.19 -9.16
CA ALA A 79 13.26 -7.08 -10.39
C ALA A 79 14.54 -7.93 -10.35
N GLU A 80 15.10 -8.16 -9.17
CA GLU A 80 16.32 -8.94 -8.97
C GLU A 80 16.07 -10.44 -8.84
N LEU A 81 14.81 -10.85 -8.65
CA LEU A 81 14.43 -12.23 -8.54
C LEU A 81 14.26 -12.87 -9.95
N PRO A 82 14.91 -14.02 -10.22
CA PRO A 82 14.71 -14.74 -11.46
C PRO A 82 13.25 -15.20 -11.57
N ARG A 83 12.74 -15.32 -12.81
CA ARG A 83 11.36 -15.80 -13.05
C ARG A 83 11.17 -17.26 -12.66
N GLN A 84 12.21 -18.07 -12.85
CA GLN A 84 12.22 -19.47 -12.56
C GLN A 84 13.45 -19.83 -11.74
N ILE A 85 13.32 -20.87 -10.93
CA ILE A 85 14.39 -21.44 -10.12
C ILE A 85 14.45 -22.95 -10.37
N PRO A 86 15.63 -23.60 -10.18
CA PRO A 86 15.72 -25.06 -10.25
C PRO A 86 14.80 -25.71 -9.22
N LYS A 87 14.09 -26.75 -9.66
CA LYS A 87 13.36 -27.63 -8.72
C LYS A 87 14.37 -28.46 -7.96
N LEU A 88 14.29 -28.47 -6.64
CA LEU A 88 15.19 -29.22 -5.77
C LEU A 88 14.49 -30.46 -5.22
N ASP A 89 15.25 -31.52 -4.98
CA ASP A 89 14.84 -32.70 -4.21
C ASP A 89 14.85 -32.46 -2.69
N ALA A 90 14.58 -33.48 -1.89
CA ALA A 90 14.61 -33.40 -0.42
C ALA A 90 16.00 -33.10 0.15
N GLU A 91 17.05 -33.43 -0.58
CA GLU A 91 18.46 -33.21 -0.21
C GLU A 91 19.00 -31.85 -0.71
N GLY A 92 18.14 -31.03 -1.39
CA GLY A 92 18.47 -29.71 -1.91
C GLY A 92 19.26 -29.74 -3.23
N LYS A 93 19.29 -30.86 -3.95
CA LYS A 93 19.94 -30.99 -5.26
C LYS A 93 18.96 -30.73 -6.39
N PRO A 94 19.38 -30.11 -7.51
CA PRO A 94 18.54 -29.90 -8.65
C PRO A 94 18.04 -31.23 -9.25
N ILE A 95 16.75 -31.36 -9.43
CA ILE A 95 16.13 -32.47 -10.18
C ILE A 95 16.38 -32.22 -11.66
N LEU A 96 16.96 -33.22 -12.35
CA LEU A 96 17.24 -33.13 -13.79
C LEU A 96 16.02 -33.58 -14.59
N GLY A 97 15.73 -32.89 -15.67
CA GLY A 97 14.77 -33.31 -16.69
C GLY A 97 15.34 -34.38 -17.64
N GLU A 98 14.53 -34.83 -18.60
CA GLU A 98 14.92 -35.82 -19.58
C GLU A 98 16.10 -35.37 -20.50
N ASP A 99 16.28 -34.06 -20.62
CA ASP A 99 17.39 -33.43 -21.36
C ASP A 99 18.68 -33.27 -20.57
N GLY A 100 18.73 -33.80 -19.33
CA GLY A 100 19.86 -33.67 -18.39
C GLY A 100 20.07 -32.30 -17.81
N LYS A 101 19.17 -31.34 -18.05
CA LYS A 101 19.20 -29.99 -17.44
C LYS A 101 18.31 -29.92 -16.21
N PRO A 102 18.57 -28.96 -15.28
CA PRO A 102 17.69 -28.77 -14.14
C PRO A 102 16.24 -28.47 -14.56
N ALA A 103 15.31 -29.23 -14.02
CA ALA A 103 13.89 -28.92 -14.13
C ALA A 103 13.60 -27.59 -13.46
N MET A 104 12.94 -26.65 -14.15
CA MET A 104 12.70 -25.30 -13.65
C MET A 104 11.25 -25.17 -13.17
N ILE A 105 11.06 -24.44 -12.07
CA ILE A 105 9.74 -24.08 -11.53
C ILE A 105 9.61 -22.57 -11.36
N ALA A 106 8.37 -22.08 -11.27
CA ALA A 106 8.10 -20.68 -10.98
C ALA A 106 8.73 -20.27 -9.63
N ASN A 107 9.29 -19.08 -9.58
CA ASN A 107 9.88 -18.55 -8.35
C ASN A 107 8.80 -17.92 -7.47
N THR A 108 8.35 -18.61 -6.45
CA THR A 108 7.32 -18.14 -5.51
C THR A 108 7.70 -16.88 -4.74
N ALA A 109 9.00 -16.57 -4.61
CA ALA A 109 9.44 -15.29 -4.01
C ALA A 109 8.94 -14.07 -4.81
N ARG A 110 8.68 -14.23 -6.11
CA ARG A 110 8.04 -13.19 -6.93
C ARG A 110 6.57 -12.98 -6.57
N ASP A 111 5.86 -14.05 -6.21
CA ASP A 111 4.45 -13.98 -5.82
C ASP A 111 4.31 -13.26 -4.46
N ILE A 112 5.26 -13.49 -3.54
CA ILE A 112 5.37 -12.73 -2.29
C ILE A 112 5.48 -11.23 -2.57
N TRP A 113 6.35 -10.85 -3.52
CA TRP A 113 6.50 -9.45 -3.92
C TRP A 113 5.25 -8.87 -4.57
N ILE A 114 4.55 -9.61 -5.42
CA ILE A 114 3.30 -9.16 -6.04
C ILE A 114 2.27 -8.85 -4.94
N THR A 115 2.09 -9.76 -4.00
CA THR A 115 1.19 -9.56 -2.86
C THR A 115 1.60 -8.36 -2.02
N ALA A 116 2.87 -8.27 -1.63
CA ALA A 116 3.39 -7.17 -0.83
C ALA A 116 3.22 -5.82 -1.53
N THR A 117 3.57 -5.73 -2.82
CA THR A 117 3.43 -4.49 -3.59
C THR A 117 1.96 -4.06 -3.70
N THR A 118 1.04 -5.01 -3.88
CA THR A 118 -0.39 -4.72 -3.92
C THR A 118 -0.87 -4.12 -2.59
N LEU A 119 -0.50 -4.73 -1.46
CA LEU A 119 -0.83 -4.23 -0.13
C LEU A 119 -0.22 -2.85 0.15
N ILE A 120 1.07 -2.67 -0.15
CA ILE A 120 1.78 -1.39 0.01
C ILE A 120 1.13 -0.31 -0.85
N THR A 121 0.76 -0.62 -2.09
CA THR A 121 0.10 0.32 -2.99
C THR A 121 -1.27 0.72 -2.45
N ALA A 122 -2.08 -0.22 -1.99
CA ALA A 122 -3.39 0.06 -1.38
C ALA A 122 -3.26 0.97 -0.15
N LEU A 123 -2.29 0.69 0.73
CA LEU A 123 -2.00 1.52 1.89
C LEU A 123 -1.55 2.94 1.48
N ASN A 124 -0.64 3.07 0.53
CA ASN A 124 -0.18 4.37 0.05
C ASN A 124 -1.31 5.18 -0.62
N LEU A 125 -2.23 4.53 -1.35
CA LEU A 125 -3.43 5.20 -1.87
C LEU A 125 -4.31 5.75 -0.74
N GLY A 126 -4.41 5.06 0.39
CA GLY A 126 -5.07 5.58 1.59
C GLY A 126 -4.42 6.87 2.12
N ILE A 127 -3.07 6.94 2.14
CA ILE A 127 -2.36 8.18 2.53
C ILE A 127 -2.67 9.31 1.56
N ILE A 128 -2.63 9.04 0.25
CA ILE A 128 -2.94 10.02 -0.80
C ILE A 128 -4.39 10.52 -0.65
N ALA A 129 -5.35 9.62 -0.38
CA ALA A 129 -6.74 10.00 -0.16
C ALA A 129 -6.91 10.96 1.04
N TYR A 130 -6.21 10.70 2.17
CA TYR A 130 -6.17 11.63 3.30
C TYR A 130 -5.57 12.98 2.93
N ALA A 131 -4.47 12.98 2.16
CA ALA A 131 -3.80 14.21 1.74
C ALA A 131 -4.74 15.07 0.86
N PHE A 132 -5.38 14.49 -0.14
CA PHE A 132 -6.34 15.20 -0.99
C PHE A 132 -7.55 15.72 -0.22
N ALA A 133 -8.13 14.90 0.67
CA ALA A 133 -9.24 15.34 1.50
C ALA A 133 -8.85 16.49 2.44
N GLY A 134 -7.61 16.46 2.98
CA GLY A 134 -7.08 17.54 3.82
C GLY A 134 -6.82 18.85 3.08
N LEU A 135 -6.53 18.80 1.77
CA LEU A 135 -6.33 20.00 0.96
C LEU A 135 -7.62 20.78 0.69
N THR A 136 -8.78 20.17 0.91
CA THR A 136 -10.10 20.80 0.69
C THR A 136 -10.72 21.33 1.99
N LEU A 137 -10.03 21.21 3.11
CA LEU A 137 -10.41 21.77 4.41
C LEU A 137 -9.74 23.11 4.68
#